data_ae14aa0f01bbe68caeea8776cbad54a7
#
_entry.id   ae14aa0f01bbe68caeea8776cbad54a7
#
_cell.length_a   1.000
_cell.length_b   1.000
_cell.length_c   1.000
_cell.angle_alpha   90.00
_cell.angle_beta   90.00
_cell.angle_gamma   90.00
#
_symmetry.space_group_name_H-M   'P 1'
#
loop_
_entity.id
_entity.type
_entity.pdbx_description
1 polymer ?
#
loop_
_entity_poly.entity_id
_entity_poly.type
_entity_poly.pdbx_seq_one_letter_code
_entity_poly.pdbx_strand_id
1 'polypeptide(L)'
;SEDDFIKLCIELDKLCSYKFILHCDIYDYEKCLTMKNKLSKLDIDVIKPTNQLIQMFSNINQCDLFIAGSTGPLHVAGSLNKKTVAFYPSKKSSTSLRWTTINDKSNRLAYEDSGTDDKYIKKDIRWIAKDIYDKLLK
;
A
#
# COMPACT_ATOMS: atom_id res chain seq x y z
N SER A 1 -7.54 -1.39 7.62
CA SER A 1 -7.46 -2.67 8.33
C SER A 1 -6.78 -3.73 7.48
N GLU A 2 -6.39 -4.83 8.09
CA GLU A 2 -5.83 -6.01 7.39
C GLU A 2 -6.81 -6.54 6.33
N ASP A 3 -8.08 -6.65 6.69
CA ASP A 3 -9.12 -7.12 5.76
C ASP A 3 -9.30 -6.19 4.56
N ASP A 4 -9.10 -4.90 4.72
CA ASP A 4 -9.20 -3.94 3.64
C ASP A 4 -8.03 -4.10 2.64
N PHE A 5 -6.83 -4.35 3.13
CA PHE A 5 -5.68 -4.67 2.27
C PHE A 5 -5.88 -5.98 1.51
N ILE A 6 -6.40 -7.01 2.18
CA ILE A 6 -6.73 -8.29 1.52
C ILE A 6 -7.74 -8.07 0.38
N LYS A 7 -8.81 -7.33 0.64
CA LYS A 7 -9.81 -6.99 -0.38
C LYS A 7 -9.21 -6.17 -1.52
N LEU A 8 -8.34 -5.23 -1.21
CA LEU A 8 -7.66 -4.41 -2.23
C LEU A 8 -6.80 -5.26 -3.15
N CYS A 9 -6.02 -6.20 -2.62
CA CYS A 9 -5.22 -7.13 -3.42
C CYS A 9 -6.11 -7.95 -4.36
N ILE A 10 -7.22 -8.48 -3.85
CA ILE A 10 -8.17 -9.26 -4.65
C ILE A 10 -8.78 -8.42 -5.78
N GLU A 11 -9.21 -7.20 -5.48
CA GLU A 11 -9.83 -6.33 -6.49
C GLU A 11 -8.82 -5.86 -7.54
N LEU A 12 -7.57 -5.59 -7.16
CA LEU A 12 -6.51 -5.27 -8.11
C LEU A 12 -6.19 -6.45 -9.03
N ASP A 13 -6.10 -7.66 -8.48
CA ASP A 13 -5.78 -8.86 -9.26
C ASP A 13 -6.87 -9.20 -10.30
N LYS A 14 -8.10 -8.82 -10.05
CA LYS A 14 -9.20 -8.95 -11.03
C LYS A 14 -9.02 -8.04 -12.25
N LEU A 15 -8.34 -6.91 -12.08
CA LEU A 15 -8.11 -5.95 -13.17
C LEU A 15 -6.92 -6.33 -14.02
N CYS A 16 -5.89 -6.89 -13.43
CA CYS A 16 -4.70 -7.41 -14.09
C CYS A 16 -3.95 -8.31 -13.12
N SER A 17 -3.27 -9.34 -13.62
CA SER A 17 -2.46 -10.21 -12.78
C SER A 17 -1.21 -9.50 -12.28
N TYR A 18 -1.02 -9.46 -10.97
CA TYR A 18 0.14 -8.86 -10.31
C TYR A 18 0.87 -9.87 -9.46
N LYS A 19 2.15 -9.64 -9.27
CA LYS A 19 2.89 -10.24 -8.17
C LYS A 19 2.83 -9.30 -6.96
N PHE A 20 2.23 -9.77 -5.89
CA PHE A 20 2.14 -9.04 -4.63
C PHE A 20 3.30 -9.39 -3.71
N ILE A 21 3.87 -8.40 -3.06
CA ILE A 21 4.92 -8.59 -2.08
C ILE A 21 4.53 -7.84 -0.81
N LEU A 22 4.36 -8.59 0.27
CA LEU A 22 4.07 -8.02 1.58
C LEU A 22 5.40 -7.65 2.26
N HIS A 23 5.54 -6.37 2.57
CA HIS A 23 6.66 -5.81 3.30
C HIS A 23 6.21 -5.43 4.71
N CYS A 24 6.95 -5.85 5.73
CA CYS A 24 6.56 -5.64 7.11
C CYS A 24 7.79 -5.47 8.01
N ASP A 25 7.56 -4.99 9.22
CA ASP A 25 8.53 -5.09 10.29
C ASP A 25 8.45 -6.45 11.00
N ILE A 26 9.34 -6.67 11.96
CA ILE A 26 9.41 -7.95 12.68
C ILE A 26 8.14 -8.24 13.51
N TYR A 27 7.45 -7.20 13.98
CA TYR A 27 6.25 -7.35 14.80
C TYR A 27 5.03 -7.79 13.99
N ASP A 28 4.98 -7.43 12.71
CA ASP A 28 3.88 -7.74 11.81
C ASP A 28 4.15 -8.95 10.89
N TYR A 29 5.31 -9.59 11.01
CA TYR A 29 5.70 -10.67 10.13
C TYR A 29 4.71 -11.86 10.15
N GLU A 30 4.30 -12.30 11.34
CA GLU A 30 3.32 -13.39 11.48
C GLU A 30 1.95 -13.01 10.88
N LYS A 31 1.54 -11.75 11.01
CA LYS A 31 0.32 -11.26 10.34
C LYS A 31 0.44 -11.34 8.82
N CYS A 32 1.58 -10.95 8.27
CA CYS A 32 1.83 -11.03 6.84
C CYS A 32 1.81 -12.47 6.32
N LEU A 33 2.35 -13.42 7.07
CA LEU A 33 2.24 -14.84 6.73
C LEU A 33 0.79 -15.33 6.74
N THR A 34 -0.01 -14.88 7.71
CA THR A 34 -1.45 -15.18 7.76
C THR A 34 -2.18 -14.57 6.57
N MET A 35 -1.88 -13.33 6.21
CA MET A 35 -2.45 -12.67 5.01
C MET A 35 -2.08 -13.44 3.74
N LYS A 36 -0.84 -13.86 3.59
CA LYS A 36 -0.41 -14.68 2.46
C LYS A 36 -1.26 -15.95 2.34
N ASN A 37 -1.52 -16.64 3.45
CA ASN A 37 -2.36 -17.83 3.46
C ASN A 37 -3.81 -17.53 3.03
N LYS A 38 -4.37 -16.41 3.46
CA LYS A 38 -5.71 -15.97 3.04
C LYS A 38 -5.78 -15.59 1.57
N LEU A 39 -4.65 -15.19 0.98
CA LEU A 39 -4.51 -14.79 -0.43
C LEU A 39 -3.83 -15.87 -1.28
N SER A 40 -3.95 -17.14 -0.91
CA SER A 40 -3.27 -18.27 -1.55
C SER A 40 -3.56 -18.46 -3.05
N LYS A 41 -4.64 -17.84 -3.56
CA LYS A 41 -4.98 -17.85 -4.98
C LYS A 41 -4.23 -16.79 -5.80
N LEU A 42 -3.58 -15.84 -5.15
CA LEU A 42 -2.79 -14.79 -5.78
C LEU A 42 -1.31 -15.17 -5.81
N ASP A 43 -0.57 -14.59 -6.75
CA ASP A 43 0.90 -14.64 -6.74
C ASP A 43 1.41 -13.66 -5.66
N ILE A 44 1.69 -14.19 -4.48
CA ILE A 44 2.02 -13.38 -3.30
C ILE A 44 3.17 -13.97 -2.50
N ASP A 45 4.11 -13.11 -2.13
CA ASP A 45 5.24 -13.41 -1.26
C ASP A 45 5.30 -12.47 -0.07
N VAL A 46 5.97 -12.88 0.99
CA VAL A 46 6.28 -12.05 2.15
C VAL A 46 7.80 -11.91 2.24
N ILE A 47 8.30 -10.68 2.32
CA ILE A 47 9.71 -10.44 2.58
C ILE A 47 9.97 -10.57 4.08
N LYS A 48 10.93 -11.45 4.42
CA LYS A 48 11.39 -11.57 5.81
C LYS A 48 11.98 -10.23 6.28
N PRO A 49 11.54 -9.69 7.43
CA PRO A 49 12.05 -8.42 7.93
C PRO A 49 13.56 -8.46 8.16
N THR A 50 14.20 -7.35 7.87
CA THR A 50 15.64 -7.14 8.11
C THR A 50 15.85 -5.84 8.86
N ASN A 51 16.88 -5.77 9.70
CA ASN A 51 17.29 -4.54 10.38
C ASN A 51 18.14 -3.63 9.48
N GLN A 52 18.44 -4.05 8.25
CA GLN A 52 19.28 -3.30 7.32
C GLN A 52 18.45 -2.33 6.48
N LEU A 53 18.65 -1.04 6.70
CA LEU A 53 17.96 0.02 5.98
C LEU A 53 18.20 -0.08 4.46
N ILE A 54 19.44 -0.38 4.04
CA ILE A 54 19.80 -0.57 2.62
C ILE A 54 18.96 -1.66 1.96
N GLN A 55 18.71 -2.78 2.67
CA GLN A 55 17.89 -3.86 2.14
C GLN A 55 16.44 -3.42 1.93
N MET A 56 15.89 -2.63 2.86
CA MET A 56 14.56 -2.04 2.72
C MET A 56 14.48 -1.13 1.49
N PHE A 57 15.44 -0.24 1.30
CA PHE A 57 15.54 0.62 0.11
C PHE A 57 15.58 -0.20 -1.17
N SER A 58 16.41 -1.23 -1.23
CA SER A 58 16.54 -2.12 -2.39
C SER A 58 15.22 -2.82 -2.71
N ASN A 59 14.54 -3.36 -1.71
CA ASN A 59 13.25 -4.04 -1.87
C ASN A 59 12.19 -3.08 -2.42
N ILE A 60 12.10 -1.88 -1.87
CA ILE A 60 11.15 -0.86 -2.34
C ILE A 60 11.49 -0.40 -3.76
N ASN A 61 12.78 -0.26 -4.07
CA ASN A 61 13.20 0.17 -5.40
C ASN A 61 12.87 -0.84 -6.50
N GLN A 62 12.67 -2.10 -6.18
CA GLN A 62 12.30 -3.15 -7.14
C GLN A 62 10.81 -3.20 -7.44
N CYS A 63 9.95 -2.56 -6.63
CA CYS A 63 8.52 -2.58 -6.89
C CYS A 63 8.12 -1.55 -7.97
N ASP A 64 7.03 -1.83 -8.67
CA ASP A 64 6.42 -0.91 -9.63
C ASP A 64 5.43 0.03 -8.96
N LEU A 65 4.78 -0.43 -7.91
CA LEU A 65 3.82 0.31 -7.10
C LEU A 65 4.00 -0.03 -5.63
N PHE A 66 4.04 0.98 -4.78
CA PHE A 66 4.12 0.83 -3.33
C PHE A 66 2.85 1.34 -2.66
N ILE A 67 2.19 0.48 -1.91
CA ILE A 67 0.93 0.79 -1.22
C ILE A 67 1.15 0.67 0.29
N ALA A 68 0.86 1.72 1.03
CA ALA A 68 1.00 1.71 2.48
C ALA A 68 0.12 2.75 3.18
N GLY A 69 0.02 2.61 4.50
CA GLY A 69 -0.40 3.71 5.36
C GLY A 69 0.68 4.79 5.46
N SER A 70 0.44 5.81 6.26
CA SER A 70 1.40 6.90 6.52
C SER A 70 2.57 6.37 7.38
N THR A 71 3.61 5.89 6.74
CA THR A 71 4.77 5.22 7.38
C THR A 71 6.08 5.68 6.75
N GLY A 72 7.20 5.39 7.45
CA GLY A 72 8.55 5.65 6.94
C GLY A 72 8.82 5.02 5.57
N PRO A 73 8.53 3.74 5.35
CA PRO A 73 8.71 3.10 4.04
C PRO A 73 7.96 3.77 2.89
N LEU A 74 6.79 4.37 3.15
CA LEU A 74 6.07 5.14 2.14
C LEU A 74 6.88 6.35 1.67
N HIS A 75 7.52 7.07 2.60
CA HIS A 75 8.37 8.21 2.27
C HIS A 75 9.64 7.79 1.54
N VAL A 76 10.19 6.61 1.85
CA VAL A 76 11.30 6.01 1.08
C VAL A 76 10.87 5.78 -0.36
N ALA A 77 9.72 5.15 -0.59
CA ALA A 77 9.19 4.93 -1.93
C ALA A 77 8.98 6.25 -2.69
N GLY A 78 8.47 7.27 -2.01
CA GLY A 78 8.33 8.61 -2.58
C GLY A 78 9.67 9.25 -2.96
N SER A 79 10.70 9.12 -2.12
CA SER A 79 12.04 9.66 -2.39
C SER A 79 12.73 8.97 -3.57
N LEU A 80 12.38 7.72 -3.85
CA LEU A 80 12.83 6.96 -5.01
C LEU A 80 11.98 7.22 -6.27
N ASN A 81 11.05 8.17 -6.20
CA ASN A 81 10.08 8.51 -7.23
C ASN A 81 9.26 7.30 -7.75
N LYS A 82 8.99 6.34 -6.87
CA LYS A 82 8.12 5.22 -7.17
C LYS A 82 6.66 5.67 -7.25
N LYS A 83 5.84 4.93 -7.97
CA LYS A 83 4.39 5.08 -7.86
C LYS A 83 3.94 4.68 -6.47
N THR A 84 3.21 5.55 -5.80
CA THR A 84 2.76 5.32 -4.43
C THR A 84 1.27 5.49 -4.27
N VAL A 85 0.68 4.64 -3.44
CA VAL A 85 -0.68 4.80 -2.94
C VAL A 85 -0.60 4.88 -1.42
N ALA A 86 -1.05 5.97 -0.87
CA ALA A 86 -1.00 6.24 0.56
C ALA A 86 -2.41 6.29 1.16
N PHE A 87 -2.58 5.64 2.30
CA PHE A 87 -3.79 5.73 3.10
C PHE A 87 -3.50 6.51 4.38
N TYR A 88 -4.16 7.65 4.54
CA TYR A 88 -4.00 8.53 5.68
C TYR A 88 -5.19 8.46 6.62
N PRO A 89 -4.96 8.50 7.96
CA PRO A 89 -6.07 8.63 8.90
C PRO A 89 -6.69 10.04 8.83
N SER A 90 -7.91 10.16 9.28
CA SER A 90 -8.66 11.43 9.29
C SER A 90 -8.14 12.49 10.26
N LYS A 91 -7.21 12.15 11.14
CA LYS A 91 -6.62 13.14 12.09
C LYS A 91 -5.91 14.24 11.33
N LYS A 92 -6.30 15.50 11.57
CA LYS A 92 -5.70 16.69 10.94
C LYS A 92 -4.18 16.74 10.99
N SER A 93 -3.57 16.18 12.04
CA SER A 93 -2.12 16.10 12.20
C SER A 93 -1.43 15.04 11.34
N SER A 94 -2.20 14.15 10.70
CA SER A 94 -1.69 12.98 9.97
C SER A 94 -2.28 12.87 8.55
N THR A 95 -2.81 13.96 8.02
CA THR A 95 -3.41 14.01 6.67
C THR A 95 -2.35 14.12 5.56
N SER A 96 -2.77 13.92 4.32
CA SER A 96 -1.94 14.07 3.13
C SER A 96 -1.35 15.48 2.99
N LEU A 97 -2.06 16.52 3.46
CA LEU A 97 -1.56 17.89 3.45
C LEU A 97 -0.24 18.05 4.21
N ARG A 98 -0.08 17.32 5.31
CA ARG A 98 1.10 17.42 6.16
C ARG A 98 2.16 16.38 5.83
N TRP A 99 1.76 15.19 5.39
CA TRP A 99 2.62 14.03 5.23
C TRP A 99 2.67 13.52 3.78
N THR A 100 2.42 14.39 2.82
CA THR A 100 2.55 14.07 1.40
C THR A 100 3.97 13.61 1.08
N THR A 101 4.07 12.56 0.27
CA THR A 101 5.34 12.09 -0.29
C THR A 101 5.88 13.08 -1.33
N ILE A 102 7.18 13.03 -1.58
CA ILE A 102 7.89 13.98 -2.45
C ILE A 102 8.02 13.54 -3.91
N ASN A 103 7.50 12.37 -4.27
CA ASN A 103 7.49 11.90 -5.66
C ASN A 103 6.61 12.80 -6.55
N ASP A 104 6.76 12.68 -7.86
CA ASP A 104 5.96 13.42 -8.83
C ASP A 104 4.46 13.22 -8.59
N LYS A 105 3.68 14.27 -8.81
CA LYS A 105 2.21 14.23 -8.64
C LYS A 105 1.56 13.12 -9.45
N SER A 106 2.06 12.85 -10.65
CA SER A 106 1.59 11.77 -11.52
C SER A 106 1.90 10.37 -10.99
N ASN A 107 2.81 10.25 -10.04
CA ASN A 107 3.25 9.00 -9.44
C ASN A 107 2.66 8.74 -8.06
N ARG A 108 1.70 9.55 -7.60
CA ARG A 108 1.14 9.37 -6.25
C ARG A 108 -0.37 9.51 -6.21
N LEU A 109 -0.99 8.67 -5.40
CA LEU A 109 -2.38 8.77 -4.99
C LEU A 109 -2.46 8.74 -3.47
N ALA A 110 -3.38 9.50 -2.92
CA ALA A 110 -3.64 9.52 -1.49
C ALA A 110 -5.15 9.39 -1.22
N TYR A 111 -5.49 8.53 -0.29
CA TYR A 111 -6.85 8.36 0.20
C TYR A 111 -6.87 8.67 1.68
N GLU A 112 -7.85 9.46 2.11
CA GLU A 112 -8.03 9.84 3.51
C GLU A 112 -9.30 9.21 4.05
N ASP A 113 -9.21 8.72 5.29
CA ASP A 113 -10.39 8.33 6.04
C ASP A 113 -11.18 9.58 6.40
N SER A 114 -12.45 9.63 6.03
CA SER A 114 -13.32 10.81 6.27
C SER A 114 -13.67 11.03 7.75
N GLY A 115 -13.28 10.13 8.64
CA GLY A 115 -13.41 10.24 10.09
C GLY A 115 -14.81 10.13 10.66
N THR A 116 -15.83 10.11 9.82
CA THR A 116 -17.22 10.05 10.24
C THR A 116 -17.88 8.70 9.94
N ASP A 117 -17.24 7.90 9.11
CA ASP A 117 -17.79 6.63 8.70
C ASP A 117 -16.68 5.63 8.37
N ASP A 118 -16.51 4.62 9.21
CA ASP A 118 -15.77 3.38 8.88
C ASP A 118 -16.20 2.76 7.54
N LYS A 119 -17.23 3.32 6.96
CA LYS A 119 -17.83 2.88 5.71
C LYS A 119 -17.13 3.37 4.46
N TYR A 120 -16.29 4.42 4.53
CA TYR A 120 -15.72 4.99 3.31
C TYR A 120 -14.77 4.01 2.62
N ILE A 121 -13.75 3.55 3.30
CA ILE A 121 -12.80 2.57 2.75
C ILE A 121 -13.50 1.24 2.45
N LYS A 122 -14.40 0.78 3.29
CA LYS A 122 -15.11 -0.49 3.11
C LYS A 122 -16.06 -0.50 1.92
N LYS A 123 -16.73 0.62 1.63
CA LYS A 123 -17.66 0.73 0.50
C LYS A 123 -16.94 0.85 -0.83
N ASP A 124 -15.78 1.49 -0.85
CA ASP A 124 -15.15 1.96 -2.07
C ASP A 124 -13.85 1.24 -2.44
N ILE A 125 -13.53 0.09 -1.80
CA ILE A 125 -12.31 -0.66 -2.13
C ILE A 125 -12.27 -1.05 -3.61
N ARG A 126 -13.41 -1.45 -4.18
CA ARG A 126 -13.51 -1.77 -5.61
C ARG A 126 -13.29 -0.53 -6.47
N TRP A 127 -13.85 0.59 -6.08
CA TRP A 127 -13.61 1.87 -6.73
C TRP A 127 -12.16 2.32 -6.57
N ILE A 128 -11.58 2.19 -5.38
CA ILE A 128 -10.17 2.52 -5.10
C ILE A 128 -9.25 1.67 -5.98
N ALA A 129 -9.48 0.36 -6.07
CA ALA A 129 -8.69 -0.52 -6.93
C ALA A 129 -8.73 -0.08 -8.39
N LYS A 130 -9.91 0.27 -8.90
CA LYS A 130 -10.05 0.77 -10.27
C LYS A 130 -9.38 2.11 -10.47
N ASP A 131 -9.49 3.03 -9.51
CA ASP A 131 -8.84 4.34 -9.55
C ASP A 131 -7.31 4.22 -9.58
N ILE A 132 -6.75 3.34 -8.76
CA ILE A 132 -5.32 3.00 -8.76
C ILE A 132 -4.90 2.46 -10.13
N TYR A 133 -5.64 1.50 -10.65
CA TYR A 133 -5.34 0.90 -11.96
C TYR A 133 -5.35 1.96 -13.06
N ASP A 134 -6.41 2.75 -13.16
CA ASP A 134 -6.58 3.74 -14.22
C ASP A 134 -5.52 4.85 -14.17
N LYS A 135 -5.11 5.27 -12.97
CA LYS A 135 -4.17 6.39 -12.78
C LYS A 135 -2.70 6.01 -12.75
N LEU A 136 -2.38 4.82 -12.24
CA LEU A 136 -1.00 4.43 -11.99
C LEU A 136 -0.54 3.17 -12.75
N LEU A 137 -1.42 2.27 -13.11
CA LEU A 137 -1.04 0.94 -13.61
C LEU A 137 -1.46 0.67 -15.06
N LYS A 138 -2.41 1.43 -15.56
CA LYS A 138 -2.91 1.30 -16.93
C LYS A 138 -1.91 1.72 -17.99
#